data_6fe38daa6a31a2d23648008a4289a6cb
#
_entry.id   6fe38daa6a31a2d23648008a4289a6cb
#
_cell.length_a   1.000
_cell.length_b   1.000
_cell.length_c   1.000
_cell.angle_alpha   90.00
_cell.angle_beta   90.00
_cell.angle_gamma   90.00
#
_symmetry.space_group_name_H-M   'P 1'
#
loop_
_entity.id
_entity.type
_entity.pdbx_description
1 polymer ?
#
loop_
_entity_poly.entity_id
_entity_poly.type
_entity_poly.pdbx_seq_one_letter_code
_entity_poly.pdbx_strand_id
1 'polypeptide(L)'
;FIDISAKQGTGIDNLLEAVLLTADAALELTANPDMDAQGIAIESHLDRGRGPVSTVIVQRGTLRVGDSIVVGGNFGRVRRMVDEWGEDVEEAGPSRPVQVQGLNGVPGPGDNLLVVEDDRVARQIAAQRDARQRAAMQARRKKRVSLENLDQALKERSQLNLILKGDNAGSVEALEEALLKIEVDDEVQVNIIDRGVGAVTQTNVTLAAASDLSLIHISEPTRRYAI
;
A
#
# COMPACT_ATOMS: atom_id res chain seq x y z
N PHE A 1 -24.45 -19.30 -8.53
CA PHE A 1 -24.10 -19.18 -7.11
C PHE A 1 -23.43 -20.47 -6.68
N ILE A 2 -22.36 -20.38 -5.88
CA ILE A 2 -21.60 -21.50 -5.36
C ILE A 2 -21.45 -21.29 -3.86
N ASP A 3 -21.96 -22.24 -3.08
CA ASP A 3 -21.84 -22.20 -1.63
C ASP A 3 -20.45 -22.68 -1.21
N ILE A 4 -19.74 -21.87 -0.44
CA ILE A 4 -18.40 -22.16 0.04
C ILE A 4 -18.25 -21.98 1.55
N SER A 5 -17.33 -22.73 2.12
CA SER A 5 -16.84 -22.51 3.48
C SER A 5 -15.32 -22.47 3.46
N ALA A 6 -14.73 -21.28 3.54
CA ALA A 6 -13.28 -21.11 3.57
C ALA A 6 -12.64 -21.84 4.77
N LYS A 7 -13.32 -21.85 5.93
CA LYS A 7 -12.84 -22.51 7.15
C LYS A 7 -12.80 -24.04 7.02
N GLN A 8 -13.76 -24.62 6.30
CA GLN A 8 -13.89 -26.09 6.14
C GLN A 8 -13.29 -26.57 4.81
N GLY A 9 -12.93 -25.67 3.90
CA GLY A 9 -12.45 -26.01 2.56
C GLY A 9 -13.54 -26.50 1.60
N THR A 10 -14.82 -26.47 2.03
CA THR A 10 -15.93 -27.00 1.22
C THR A 10 -16.24 -26.06 0.05
N GLY A 11 -16.39 -26.63 -1.16
CA GLY A 11 -16.83 -25.91 -2.36
C GLY A 11 -15.77 -25.01 -3.01
N ILE A 12 -14.51 -25.00 -2.52
CA ILE A 12 -13.45 -24.17 -3.06
C ILE A 12 -13.08 -24.58 -4.48
N ASP A 13 -12.95 -25.89 -4.74
CA ASP A 13 -12.65 -26.41 -6.08
C ASP A 13 -13.73 -26.03 -7.09
N ASN A 14 -15.00 -26.16 -6.69
CA ASN A 14 -16.15 -25.77 -7.53
C ASN A 14 -16.14 -24.26 -7.83
N LEU A 15 -15.72 -23.44 -6.86
CA LEU A 15 -15.56 -21.99 -7.06
C LEU A 15 -14.47 -21.70 -8.08
N LEU A 16 -13.30 -22.33 -7.95
CA LEU A 16 -12.18 -22.15 -8.88
C LEU A 16 -12.56 -22.60 -10.30
N GLU A 17 -13.22 -23.76 -10.43
CA GLU A 17 -13.70 -24.26 -11.73
C GLU A 17 -14.71 -23.28 -12.36
N ALA A 18 -15.63 -22.74 -11.58
CA ALA A 18 -16.59 -21.76 -12.10
C ALA A 18 -15.94 -20.42 -12.50
N VAL A 19 -14.90 -19.98 -11.78
CA VAL A 19 -14.12 -18.79 -12.16
C VAL A 19 -13.42 -19.02 -13.49
N LEU A 20 -12.76 -20.17 -13.66
CA LEU A 20 -12.08 -20.53 -14.91
C LEU A 20 -13.08 -20.64 -16.07
N LEU A 21 -14.19 -21.34 -15.86
CA LEU A 21 -15.24 -21.49 -16.88
C LEU A 21 -15.83 -20.13 -17.30
N THR A 22 -16.03 -19.24 -16.34
CA THR A 22 -16.53 -17.88 -16.64
C THR A 22 -15.52 -17.06 -17.41
N ALA A 23 -14.23 -17.17 -17.05
CA ALA A 23 -13.15 -16.47 -17.76
C ALA A 23 -13.05 -16.95 -19.22
N ASP A 24 -13.10 -18.27 -19.45
CA ASP A 24 -12.96 -18.87 -20.77
C ASP A 24 -14.19 -18.62 -21.68
N ALA A 25 -15.39 -18.62 -21.09
CA ALA A 25 -16.64 -18.54 -21.85
C ALA A 25 -17.14 -17.11 -22.07
N ALA A 26 -16.86 -16.18 -21.17
CA ALA A 26 -17.47 -14.85 -21.16
C ALA A 26 -16.49 -13.68 -21.40
N LEU A 27 -15.18 -13.91 -21.35
CA LEU A 27 -14.19 -12.84 -21.40
C LEU A 27 -13.13 -13.11 -22.48
N GLU A 28 -12.89 -12.12 -23.33
CA GLU A 28 -11.68 -12.08 -24.19
C GLU A 28 -10.53 -11.47 -23.40
N LEU A 29 -9.74 -12.32 -22.74
CA LEU A 29 -8.59 -11.90 -21.94
C LEU A 29 -7.34 -11.89 -22.80
N THR A 30 -7.09 -10.78 -23.47
CA THR A 30 -5.91 -10.58 -24.32
C THR A 30 -5.02 -9.47 -23.78
N ALA A 31 -3.71 -9.65 -23.87
CA ALA A 31 -2.73 -8.62 -23.54
C ALA A 31 -1.54 -8.69 -24.49
N ASN A 32 -0.96 -7.54 -24.82
CA ASN A 32 0.26 -7.47 -25.63
C ASN A 32 1.49 -7.61 -24.70
N PRO A 33 2.34 -8.64 -24.88
CA PRO A 33 3.58 -8.77 -24.10
C PRO A 33 4.72 -7.91 -24.65
N ASP A 34 4.67 -7.51 -25.94
CA ASP A 34 5.77 -6.83 -26.63
C ASP A 34 5.69 -5.31 -26.48
N MET A 35 5.59 -4.84 -25.25
CA MET A 35 5.58 -3.42 -24.89
C MET A 35 6.12 -3.23 -23.47
N ASP A 36 6.37 -1.97 -23.09
CA ASP A 36 6.74 -1.61 -21.72
C ASP A 36 5.68 -2.05 -20.74
N ALA A 37 6.13 -2.64 -19.62
CA ALA A 37 5.22 -3.21 -18.66
C ALA A 37 4.35 -2.15 -18.00
N GLN A 38 3.07 -2.51 -17.84
CA GLN A 38 2.09 -1.80 -17.03
C GLN A 38 1.42 -2.81 -16.11
N GLY A 39 1.21 -2.42 -14.88
CA GLY A 39 0.66 -3.30 -13.87
C GLY A 39 0.10 -2.54 -12.68
N ILE A 40 -0.20 -3.28 -11.64
CA ILE A 40 -0.77 -2.77 -10.41
C ILE A 40 -0.07 -3.39 -9.19
N ALA A 41 0.24 -2.58 -8.20
CA ALA A 41 0.74 -3.06 -6.91
C ALA A 41 -0.43 -3.63 -6.09
N ILE A 42 -0.27 -4.86 -5.61
CA ILE A 42 -1.27 -5.53 -4.76
C ILE A 42 -0.94 -5.29 -3.30
N GLU A 43 0.31 -5.50 -2.95
CA GLU A 43 0.82 -5.40 -1.60
C GLU A 43 2.25 -4.86 -1.61
N SER A 44 2.60 -4.12 -0.58
CA SER A 44 3.96 -3.62 -0.41
C SER A 44 4.31 -3.50 1.06
N HIS A 45 5.54 -3.82 1.39
CA HIS A 45 6.06 -3.75 2.75
C HIS A 45 7.52 -3.31 2.76
N LEU A 46 8.00 -2.93 3.93
CA LEU A 46 9.41 -2.61 4.14
C LEU A 46 10.11 -3.80 4.79
N ASP A 47 10.94 -4.50 4.02
CA ASP A 47 11.78 -5.58 4.51
C ASP A 47 13.07 -5.01 5.14
N ARG A 48 13.50 -5.56 6.29
CA ARG A 48 14.68 -5.06 7.02
C ARG A 48 15.99 -5.23 6.28
N GLY A 49 16.10 -6.25 5.42
CA GLY A 49 17.33 -6.56 4.66
C GLY A 49 17.28 -6.09 3.21
N ARG A 50 16.11 -6.17 2.60
CA ARG A 50 15.89 -5.94 1.18
C ARG A 50 15.35 -4.54 0.85
N GLY A 51 14.92 -3.78 1.87
CA GLY A 51 14.29 -2.48 1.69
C GLY A 51 12.83 -2.59 1.24
N PRO A 52 12.31 -1.61 0.48
CA PRO A 52 10.96 -1.67 -0.05
C PRO A 52 10.78 -2.84 -1.01
N VAL A 53 9.78 -3.66 -0.74
CA VAL A 53 9.38 -4.82 -1.56
C VAL A 53 7.92 -4.63 -1.93
N SER A 54 7.59 -4.81 -3.21
CA SER A 54 6.23 -4.67 -3.73
C SER A 54 5.84 -5.87 -4.56
N THR A 55 4.73 -6.50 -4.25
CA THR A 55 4.10 -7.51 -5.11
C THR A 55 3.23 -6.80 -6.14
N VAL A 56 3.52 -7.02 -7.41
CA VAL A 56 2.80 -6.41 -8.53
C VAL A 56 2.25 -7.48 -9.45
N ILE A 57 1.11 -7.22 -10.08
CA ILE A 57 0.61 -8.00 -11.22
C ILE A 57 0.87 -7.21 -12.48
N VAL A 58 1.59 -7.81 -13.41
CA VAL A 58 1.77 -7.26 -14.75
C VAL A 58 0.47 -7.47 -15.52
N GLN A 59 -0.13 -6.38 -16.00
CA GLN A 59 -1.39 -6.44 -16.77
C GLN A 59 -1.14 -6.51 -18.27
N ARG A 60 -0.09 -5.85 -18.74
CA ARG A 60 0.37 -5.86 -20.14
C ARG A 60 1.83 -5.50 -20.22
N GLY A 61 2.46 -5.83 -21.34
CA GLY A 61 3.89 -5.68 -21.51
C GLY A 61 4.69 -6.72 -20.74
N THR A 62 6.00 -6.62 -20.79
CA THR A 62 6.93 -7.50 -20.06
C THR A 62 7.84 -6.67 -19.18
N LEU A 63 7.80 -6.93 -17.88
CA LEU A 63 8.66 -6.32 -16.88
C LEU A 63 9.97 -7.11 -16.80
N ARG A 64 11.11 -6.40 -16.80
CA ARG A 64 12.45 -7.02 -16.76
C ARG A 64 13.28 -6.46 -15.62
N VAL A 65 14.21 -7.28 -15.15
CA VAL A 65 15.26 -6.82 -14.24
C VAL A 65 16.11 -5.75 -14.96
N GLY A 66 16.33 -4.62 -14.30
CA GLY A 66 17.01 -3.46 -14.88
C GLY A 66 16.08 -2.34 -15.34
N ASP A 67 14.78 -2.61 -15.50
CA ASP A 67 13.82 -1.59 -15.92
C ASP A 67 13.68 -0.46 -14.89
N SER A 68 13.56 0.77 -15.39
CA SER A 68 13.20 1.93 -14.59
C SER A 68 11.70 1.97 -14.44
N ILE A 69 11.21 1.93 -13.20
CA ILE A 69 9.78 1.83 -12.89
C ILE A 69 9.27 2.97 -12.01
N VAL A 70 7.99 3.26 -12.18
CA VAL A 70 7.21 4.14 -11.30
C VAL A 70 6.02 3.36 -10.76
N VAL A 71 5.85 3.33 -9.43
CA VAL A 71 4.70 2.72 -8.78
C VAL A 71 4.06 3.74 -7.83
N GLY A 72 2.88 4.23 -8.18
CA GLY A 72 2.27 5.34 -7.46
C GLY A 72 3.17 6.59 -7.44
N GLY A 73 3.48 7.09 -6.26
CA GLY A 73 4.43 8.18 -6.01
C GLY A 73 5.89 7.73 -5.81
N ASN A 74 6.16 6.44 -5.95
CA ASN A 74 7.49 5.86 -5.78
C ASN A 74 8.12 5.51 -7.12
N PHE A 75 9.43 5.50 -7.18
CA PHE A 75 10.19 5.14 -8.38
C PHE A 75 11.43 4.33 -8.01
N GLY A 76 12.03 3.70 -8.98
CA GLY A 76 13.28 2.96 -8.79
C GLY A 76 13.63 2.13 -10.02
N ARG A 77 14.69 1.35 -9.86
CA ARG A 77 15.11 0.38 -10.88
C ARG A 77 14.90 -1.03 -10.34
N VAL A 78 14.29 -1.89 -11.14
CA VAL A 78 14.09 -3.29 -10.78
C VAL A 78 15.45 -3.95 -10.58
N ARG A 79 15.79 -4.27 -9.35
CA ARG A 79 17.07 -4.92 -9.01
C ARG A 79 16.94 -6.44 -8.99
N ARG A 80 15.78 -6.91 -8.56
CA ARG A 80 15.44 -8.32 -8.41
C ARG A 80 13.96 -8.50 -8.53
N MET A 81 13.54 -9.57 -9.17
CA MET A 81 12.17 -10.05 -9.19
C MET A 81 12.13 -11.48 -8.68
N VAL A 82 11.09 -11.79 -7.91
CA VAL A 82 10.84 -13.12 -7.35
C VAL A 82 9.41 -13.50 -7.70
N ASP A 83 9.21 -14.71 -8.16
CA ASP A 83 7.88 -15.22 -8.49
C ASP A 83 7.11 -15.72 -7.26
N GLU A 84 5.93 -16.28 -7.50
CA GLU A 84 5.04 -16.82 -6.47
C GLU A 84 5.62 -18.03 -5.72
N TRP A 85 6.65 -18.68 -6.26
CA TRP A 85 7.33 -19.82 -5.66
C TRP A 85 8.56 -19.44 -4.85
N GLY A 86 8.97 -18.15 -4.93
CA GLY A 86 10.17 -17.66 -4.27
C GLY A 86 11.43 -17.77 -5.13
N GLU A 87 11.30 -18.10 -6.41
CA GLU A 87 12.40 -18.22 -7.35
C GLU A 87 12.70 -16.90 -8.05
N ASP A 88 13.98 -16.64 -8.32
CA ASP A 88 14.42 -15.47 -9.07
C ASP A 88 13.99 -15.56 -10.54
N VAL A 89 13.40 -14.50 -11.05
CA VAL A 89 12.99 -14.39 -12.45
C VAL A 89 13.54 -13.12 -13.08
N GLU A 90 13.99 -13.20 -14.34
CA GLU A 90 14.51 -12.07 -15.08
C GLU A 90 13.43 -11.26 -15.79
N GLU A 91 12.31 -11.90 -16.12
CA GLU A 91 11.16 -11.27 -16.79
C GLU A 91 9.82 -11.78 -16.29
N ALA A 92 8.82 -10.92 -16.36
CA ALA A 92 7.44 -11.22 -16.02
C ALA A 92 6.50 -10.64 -17.09
N GLY A 93 5.82 -11.52 -17.79
CA GLY A 93 4.79 -11.18 -18.79
C GLY A 93 3.42 -10.88 -18.17
N PRO A 94 2.40 -10.64 -19.03
CA PRO A 94 1.04 -10.35 -18.59
C PRO A 94 0.45 -11.43 -17.68
N SER A 95 -0.36 -11.00 -16.73
CA SER A 95 -1.05 -11.81 -15.69
C SER A 95 -0.13 -12.44 -14.66
N ARG A 96 1.18 -12.26 -14.75
CA ARG A 96 2.13 -12.85 -13.79
C ARG A 96 2.27 -11.95 -12.57
N PRO A 97 2.05 -12.46 -11.35
CA PRO A 97 2.41 -11.79 -10.12
C PRO A 97 3.91 -11.94 -9.88
N VAL A 98 4.58 -10.84 -9.53
CA VAL A 98 5.99 -10.85 -9.14
C VAL A 98 6.25 -9.91 -7.99
N GLN A 99 7.18 -10.30 -7.13
CA GLN A 99 7.68 -9.46 -6.06
C GLN A 99 8.90 -8.67 -6.55
N VAL A 100 8.78 -7.35 -6.58
CA VAL A 100 9.79 -6.43 -7.12
C VAL A 100 10.56 -5.76 -5.99
N GLN A 101 11.88 -5.68 -6.14
CA GLN A 101 12.79 -4.97 -5.24
C GLN A 101 13.53 -3.87 -6.00
N GLY A 102 13.78 -2.73 -5.33
CA GLY A 102 14.54 -1.63 -5.92
C GLY A 102 13.84 -0.28 -5.95
N LEU A 103 12.61 -0.21 -5.41
CA LEU A 103 11.88 1.04 -5.22
C LEU A 103 12.51 1.89 -4.11
N ASN A 104 12.33 3.21 -4.19
CA ASN A 104 12.80 4.16 -3.18
C ASN A 104 11.87 4.28 -1.95
N GLY A 105 10.68 3.71 -2.02
CA GLY A 105 9.69 3.73 -0.95
C GLY A 105 8.65 2.64 -1.14
N VAL A 106 7.70 2.54 -0.21
CA VAL A 106 6.64 1.55 -0.21
C VAL A 106 5.40 2.13 -0.90
N PRO A 107 5.02 1.64 -2.10
CA PRO A 107 3.79 2.08 -2.76
C PRO A 107 2.55 1.58 -2.03
N GLY A 108 1.43 2.23 -2.29
CA GLY A 108 0.13 1.79 -1.79
C GLY A 108 -0.46 0.63 -2.60
N PRO A 109 -1.32 -0.20 -1.99
CA PRO A 109 -2.13 -1.16 -2.74
C PRO A 109 -3.02 -0.42 -3.74
N GLY A 110 -3.11 -0.94 -4.96
CA GLY A 110 -3.83 -0.30 -6.06
C GLY A 110 -3.01 0.73 -6.85
N ASP A 111 -1.78 1.03 -6.47
CA ASP A 111 -0.92 1.94 -7.22
C ASP A 111 -0.51 1.34 -8.57
N ASN A 112 -0.61 2.17 -9.62
CA ASN A 112 -0.24 1.75 -10.98
C ASN A 112 1.27 1.72 -11.16
N LEU A 113 1.77 0.58 -11.68
CA LEU A 113 3.14 0.39 -12.14
C LEU A 113 3.24 0.77 -13.62
N LEU A 114 4.31 1.49 -13.96
CA LEU A 114 4.72 1.82 -15.32
C LEU A 114 6.23 1.62 -15.47
N VAL A 115 6.66 0.99 -16.55
CA VAL A 115 8.06 1.04 -17.02
C VAL A 115 8.23 2.34 -17.80
N VAL A 116 9.39 2.97 -17.66
CA VAL A 116 9.76 4.22 -18.33
C VAL A 116 11.19 4.13 -18.86
N GLU A 117 11.52 5.01 -19.80
CA GLU A 117 12.81 4.96 -20.52
C GLU A 117 14.03 5.11 -19.59
N ASP A 118 13.95 5.98 -18.58
CA ASP A 118 15.06 6.25 -17.68
C ASP A 118 14.62 6.66 -16.26
N ASP A 119 15.58 6.64 -15.33
CA ASP A 119 15.37 6.98 -13.92
C ASP A 119 14.99 8.46 -13.71
N ARG A 120 15.35 9.35 -14.65
CA ARG A 120 15.01 10.78 -14.57
C ARG A 120 13.53 10.98 -14.85
N VAL A 121 13.02 10.34 -15.89
CA VAL A 121 11.59 10.33 -16.22
C VAL A 121 10.79 9.69 -15.09
N ALA A 122 11.29 8.55 -14.56
CA ALA A 122 10.67 7.89 -13.40
C ALA A 122 10.49 8.84 -12.22
N ARG A 123 11.56 9.53 -11.84
CA ARG A 123 11.55 10.51 -10.74
C ARG A 123 10.58 11.67 -10.97
N GLN A 124 10.53 12.19 -12.20
CA GLN A 124 9.65 13.29 -12.55
C GLN A 124 8.17 12.89 -12.44
N ILE A 125 7.81 11.74 -12.97
CA ILE A 125 6.44 11.20 -12.90
C ILE A 125 6.04 10.93 -11.44
N ALA A 126 6.91 10.29 -10.67
CA ALA A 126 6.68 10.01 -9.26
C ALA A 126 6.45 11.29 -8.45
N ALA A 127 7.30 12.31 -8.62
CA ALA A 127 7.16 13.60 -7.96
C ALA A 127 5.85 14.30 -8.31
N GLN A 128 5.42 14.23 -9.57
CA GLN A 128 4.16 14.81 -10.02
C GLN A 128 2.96 14.09 -9.39
N ARG A 129 2.97 12.75 -9.34
CA ARG A 129 1.91 11.95 -8.72
C ARG A 129 1.82 12.21 -7.22
N ASP A 130 2.94 12.24 -6.52
CA ASP A 130 3.01 12.53 -5.09
C ASP A 130 2.51 13.95 -4.76
N ALA A 131 2.90 14.96 -5.55
CA ALA A 131 2.39 16.33 -5.40
C ALA A 131 0.86 16.40 -5.60
N ARG A 132 0.32 15.68 -6.59
CA ARG A 132 -1.13 15.60 -6.84
C ARG A 132 -1.86 14.93 -5.69
N GLN A 133 -1.32 13.84 -5.15
CA GLN A 133 -1.89 13.11 -4.02
C GLN A 133 -1.91 13.98 -2.75
N ARG A 134 -0.80 14.67 -2.45
CA ARG A 134 -0.72 15.62 -1.34
C ARG A 134 -1.73 16.76 -1.49
N ALA A 135 -1.85 17.35 -2.68
CA ALA A 135 -2.83 18.40 -2.94
C ALA A 135 -4.27 17.92 -2.75
N ALA A 136 -4.59 16.70 -3.20
CA ALA A 136 -5.91 16.10 -3.01
C ALA A 136 -6.22 15.83 -1.52
N MET A 137 -5.24 15.36 -0.75
CA MET A 137 -5.39 15.16 0.70
C MET A 137 -5.61 16.50 1.43
N GLN A 138 -4.86 17.54 1.07
CA GLN A 138 -5.03 18.87 1.66
C GLN A 138 -6.41 19.47 1.32
N ALA A 139 -6.89 19.29 0.09
CA ALA A 139 -8.22 19.75 -0.31
C ALA A 139 -9.33 19.03 0.48
N ARG A 140 -9.17 17.72 0.74
CA ARG A 140 -10.11 16.95 1.59
C ARG A 140 -10.10 17.43 3.05
N ARG A 141 -8.93 17.75 3.60
CA ARG A 141 -8.81 18.31 4.96
C ARG A 141 -9.50 19.69 5.07
N LYS A 142 -9.31 20.57 4.09
CA LYS A 142 -9.95 21.91 4.07
C LYS A 142 -11.47 21.83 3.96
N LYS A 143 -12.06 20.85 3.28
CA LYS A 143 -13.51 20.66 3.19
C LYS A 143 -14.16 20.20 4.52
N ARG A 144 -13.39 19.61 5.43
CA ARG A 144 -13.90 19.17 6.75
C ARG A 144 -13.96 20.30 7.79
N VAL A 145 -13.36 21.45 7.52
CA VAL A 145 -13.49 22.65 8.37
C VAL A 145 -14.71 23.45 7.87
N SER A 146 -15.90 22.94 8.03
CA SER A 146 -17.15 23.67 7.85
C SER A 146 -17.54 24.39 9.14
N LEU A 147 -18.40 25.40 9.04
CA LEU A 147 -18.91 26.21 10.18
C LEU A 147 -19.53 25.37 11.33
N GLU A 148 -19.95 24.14 11.07
CA GLU A 148 -20.35 23.17 12.10
C GLU A 148 -19.22 22.80 13.08
N ASN A 149 -17.96 22.90 12.67
CA ASN A 149 -16.82 22.64 13.54
C ASN A 149 -16.46 23.80 14.46
N LEU A 150 -17.03 25.00 14.25
CA LEU A 150 -16.80 26.15 15.15
C LEU A 150 -17.48 25.92 16.51
N ASP A 151 -18.66 25.32 16.52
CA ASP A 151 -19.38 24.94 17.76
C ASP A 151 -18.67 23.77 18.49
N GLN A 152 -17.99 22.90 17.75
CA GLN A 152 -17.18 21.82 18.34
C GLN A 152 -15.82 22.30 18.86
N ALA A 153 -15.23 23.33 18.25
CA ALA A 153 -14.00 23.94 18.72
C ALA A 153 -14.17 24.76 20.01
N LEU A 154 -15.39 25.15 20.33
CA LEU A 154 -15.74 25.87 21.58
C LEU A 154 -16.01 24.93 22.75
N LYS A 155 -16.19 23.63 22.50
CA LYS A 155 -16.21 22.63 23.58
C LYS A 155 -14.76 22.20 23.81
N GLU A 156 -14.23 22.37 25.01
CA GLU A 156 -12.94 21.86 25.47
C GLU A 156 -12.93 20.32 25.45
N ARG A 157 -12.87 19.73 24.24
CA ARG A 157 -12.66 18.28 24.10
C ARG A 157 -11.19 17.99 24.15
N SER A 158 -10.81 17.09 25.02
CA SER A 158 -9.44 16.56 25.03
C SER A 158 -9.17 15.85 23.70
N GLN A 159 -8.15 16.29 22.95
CA GLN A 159 -7.77 15.66 21.67
C GLN A 159 -6.66 14.66 21.90
N LEU A 160 -6.90 13.41 21.55
CA LEU A 160 -5.85 12.39 21.47
C LEU A 160 -5.29 12.37 20.04
N ASN A 161 -4.17 13.02 19.86
CA ASN A 161 -3.48 13.05 18.57
C ASN A 161 -2.54 11.86 18.42
N LEU A 162 -2.64 11.12 17.33
CA LEU A 162 -1.90 9.89 17.08
C LEU A 162 -1.09 9.93 15.79
N ILE A 163 0.08 9.29 15.83
CA ILE A 163 0.86 8.89 14.64
C ILE A 163 0.86 7.37 14.59
N LEU A 164 0.48 6.80 13.44
CA LEU A 164 0.42 5.36 13.23
C LEU A 164 1.57 4.90 12.32
N LYS A 165 2.33 3.90 12.77
CA LYS A 165 3.37 3.25 11.98
C LYS A 165 3.16 1.74 12.01
N GLY A 166 3.32 1.08 10.88
CA GLY A 166 3.18 -0.37 10.76
C GLY A 166 4.18 -0.95 9.77
N ASP A 167 4.23 -2.26 9.71
CA ASP A 167 5.08 -3.03 8.81
C ASP A 167 4.59 -3.01 7.36
N ASN A 168 3.26 -2.94 7.17
CA ASN A 168 2.63 -2.85 5.85
C ASN A 168 1.43 -1.88 5.86
N ALA A 169 0.98 -1.51 4.67
CA ALA A 169 -0.10 -0.54 4.50
C ALA A 169 -1.45 -1.07 5.04
N GLY A 170 -1.72 -2.37 4.86
CA GLY A 170 -2.97 -2.99 5.33
C GLY A 170 -3.10 -2.99 6.85
N SER A 171 -2.00 -3.29 7.58
CA SER A 171 -1.99 -3.23 9.05
C SER A 171 -2.26 -1.82 9.57
N VAL A 172 -1.67 -0.80 8.92
CA VAL A 172 -1.87 0.61 9.30
C VAL A 172 -3.33 1.03 9.04
N GLU A 173 -3.91 0.65 7.91
CA GLU A 173 -5.28 0.97 7.55
C GLU A 173 -6.29 0.28 8.48
N ALA A 174 -6.08 -1.01 8.78
CA ALA A 174 -6.93 -1.75 9.71
C ALA A 174 -6.90 -1.15 11.12
N LEU A 175 -5.70 -0.72 11.58
CA LEU A 175 -5.57 -0.05 12.87
C LEU A 175 -6.29 1.32 12.87
N GLU A 176 -6.10 2.12 11.81
CA GLU A 176 -6.80 3.39 11.66
C GLU A 176 -8.31 3.21 11.73
N GLU A 177 -8.84 2.24 10.98
CA GLU A 177 -10.28 1.95 10.98
C GLU A 177 -10.77 1.48 12.34
N ALA A 178 -10.01 0.62 13.02
CA ALA A 178 -10.35 0.14 14.35
C ALA A 178 -10.36 1.28 15.38
N LEU A 179 -9.36 2.17 15.34
CA LEU A 179 -9.29 3.33 16.25
C LEU A 179 -10.42 4.33 16.03
N LEU A 180 -10.81 4.56 14.77
CA LEU A 180 -11.92 5.45 14.44
C LEU A 180 -13.30 4.88 14.80
N LYS A 181 -13.40 3.56 14.97
CA LYS A 181 -14.64 2.87 15.40
C LYS A 181 -14.79 2.77 16.92
N ILE A 182 -13.75 3.09 17.68
CA ILE A 182 -13.84 3.08 19.14
C ILE A 182 -14.80 4.19 19.55
N GLU A 183 -15.91 3.82 20.17
CA GLU A 183 -16.81 4.75 20.84
C GLU A 183 -16.11 5.26 22.10
N VAL A 184 -15.57 6.47 22.02
CA VAL A 184 -14.96 7.17 23.15
C VAL A 184 -16.03 8.11 23.71
N ASP A 185 -16.02 8.33 25.02
CA ASP A 185 -16.90 9.31 25.64
C ASP A 185 -16.80 10.68 24.95
N ASP A 186 -17.90 11.42 24.94
CA ASP A 186 -18.00 12.72 24.25
C ASP A 186 -16.93 13.76 24.62
N GLU A 187 -16.11 13.45 25.64
CA GLU A 187 -15.04 14.30 26.15
C GLU A 187 -13.70 14.15 25.44
N VAL A 188 -13.50 13.02 24.69
CA VAL A 188 -12.23 12.72 24.00
C VAL A 188 -12.45 12.51 22.52
N GLN A 189 -11.64 13.15 21.69
CA GLN A 189 -11.64 12.96 20.23
C GLN A 189 -10.32 12.36 19.77
N VAL A 190 -10.37 11.19 19.10
CA VAL A 190 -9.20 10.58 18.47
C VAL A 190 -8.95 11.25 17.13
N ASN A 191 -7.73 11.75 16.92
CA ASN A 191 -7.30 12.41 15.70
C ASN A 191 -6.00 11.79 15.19
N ILE A 192 -6.00 11.22 13.99
CA ILE A 192 -4.83 10.62 13.37
C ILE A 192 -4.14 11.68 12.50
N ILE A 193 -2.98 12.16 12.95
CA ILE A 193 -2.22 13.24 12.31
C ILE A 193 -1.39 12.71 11.14
N ASP A 194 -0.70 11.57 11.34
CA ASP A 194 0.16 10.97 10.34
C ASP A 194 0.10 9.44 10.40
N ARG A 195 0.31 8.82 9.26
CA ARG A 195 0.38 7.37 9.11
C ARG A 195 1.44 6.97 8.09
N GLY A 196 2.05 5.81 8.26
CA GLY A 196 3.03 5.33 7.30
C GLY A 196 3.54 3.93 7.60
N VAL A 197 4.23 3.38 6.61
CA VAL A 197 4.88 2.07 6.68
C VAL A 197 6.33 2.23 7.12
N GLY A 198 6.82 1.29 7.92
CA GLY A 198 8.18 1.20 8.38
C GLY A 198 8.40 1.70 9.81
N ALA A 199 9.67 1.84 10.17
CA ALA A 199 10.07 2.21 11.52
C ALA A 199 9.74 3.68 11.86
N VAL A 200 9.71 3.97 13.15
CA VAL A 200 9.62 5.33 13.67
C VAL A 200 10.88 6.10 13.28
N THR A 201 10.72 7.23 12.61
CA THR A 201 11.80 8.12 12.18
C THR A 201 12.00 9.26 13.17
N GLN A 202 13.16 9.92 13.11
CA GLN A 202 13.41 11.11 13.91
C GLN A 202 12.41 12.23 13.62
N THR A 203 11.95 12.36 12.38
CA THR A 203 10.90 13.31 12.00
C THR A 203 9.59 13.04 12.73
N ASN A 204 9.20 11.75 12.88
CA ASN A 204 8.01 11.38 13.63
C ASN A 204 8.15 11.73 15.12
N VAL A 205 9.32 11.48 15.71
CA VAL A 205 9.59 11.83 17.11
C VAL A 205 9.56 13.35 17.31
N THR A 206 10.18 14.11 16.39
CA THR A 206 10.16 15.57 16.45
C THR A 206 8.74 16.13 16.31
N LEU A 207 7.95 15.56 15.40
CA LEU A 207 6.53 15.94 15.22
C LEU A 207 5.72 15.61 16.48
N ALA A 208 5.92 14.43 17.06
CA ALA A 208 5.25 14.02 18.28
C ALA A 208 5.56 14.96 19.45
N ALA A 209 6.85 15.29 19.65
CA ALA A 209 7.30 16.20 20.70
C ALA A 209 6.78 17.64 20.51
N ALA A 210 6.62 18.09 19.27
CA ALA A 210 6.16 19.45 18.96
C ALA A 210 4.64 19.64 19.09
N SER A 211 3.86 18.56 19.10
CA SER A 211 2.40 18.61 18.98
C SER A 211 1.65 17.81 20.05
N ASP A 212 2.34 17.42 21.13
CA ASP A 212 1.79 16.58 22.22
C ASP A 212 1.06 15.34 21.67
N LEU A 213 1.78 14.60 20.80
CA LEU A 213 1.26 13.43 20.08
C LEU A 213 1.67 12.13 20.77
N SER A 214 0.78 11.16 20.75
CA SER A 214 1.13 9.75 21.02
C SER A 214 1.49 9.02 19.74
N LEU A 215 2.50 8.15 19.80
CA LEU A 215 2.96 7.37 18.68
C LEU A 215 2.70 5.88 18.92
N ILE A 216 1.99 5.25 17.98
CA ILE A 216 1.70 3.83 17.98
C ILE A 216 2.47 3.17 16.84
N HIS A 217 3.29 2.17 17.17
CA HIS A 217 4.03 1.37 16.20
C HIS A 217 3.63 -0.09 16.32
N ILE A 218 3.14 -0.67 15.23
CA ILE A 218 2.87 -2.10 15.11
C ILE A 218 3.98 -2.71 14.25
N SER A 219 4.72 -3.65 14.82
CA SER A 219 5.67 -4.49 14.12
C SER A 219 5.30 -5.95 14.32
N GLU A 220 5.68 -6.81 13.37
CA GLU A 220 5.61 -8.26 13.60
C GLU A 220 6.26 -8.60 14.94
N PRO A 221 5.61 -9.45 15.77
CA PRO A 221 6.22 -9.89 17.01
C PRO A 221 7.51 -10.59 16.64
N THR A 222 8.62 -10.05 17.11
CA THR A 222 9.94 -10.68 16.96
C THR A 222 9.79 -12.07 17.56
N ARG A 223 9.76 -13.13 16.74
CA ARG A 223 9.87 -14.50 17.22
C ARG A 223 11.19 -14.54 17.99
N ARG A 224 11.12 -14.49 19.31
CA ARG A 224 12.23 -14.89 20.15
C ARG A 224 12.44 -16.37 19.85
N TYR A 225 13.45 -16.68 19.07
CA TYR A 225 14.00 -18.01 19.07
C TYR A 225 14.49 -18.23 20.50
N ALA A 226 13.73 -19.02 21.26
CA ALA A 226 14.26 -19.60 22.48
C ALA A 226 15.42 -20.50 22.02
N ILE A 227 16.61 -20.18 22.50
CA ILE A 227 17.80 -21.03 22.43
C ILE A 227 17.60 -22.24 23.31
#